data_08a77b24f943212ab3507a7df3640816
#
_entry.id   08a77b24f943212ab3507a7df3640816
#
_cell.length_a   1.000
_cell.length_b   1.000
_cell.length_c   1.000
_cell.angle_alpha   90.00
_cell.angle_beta   90.00
_cell.angle_gamma   90.00
#
_symmetry.space_group_name_H-M   'P 1'
#
loop_
_entity.id
_entity.type
_entity.pdbx_description
1 polymer ?
#
loop_
_entity_poly.entity_id
_entity_poly.type
_entity_poly.pdbx_seq_one_letter_code
_entity_poly.pdbx_strand_id
1 'polypeptide(L)' 'MAREPIRSFSGKIISYVENKPNGDIVVTDFYGKVLGKYDKQFDVTRDFYGKIIAKGNYVGMLYHDSDLDRR' A
#
# COMPACT_ATOMS: atom_id res chain seq x y z
N MET A 1 -13.90 8.14 4.24
CA MET A 1 -12.99 7.38 3.43
C MET A 1 -12.72 6.03 4.03
N ALA A 2 -12.79 5.01 3.22
CA ALA A 2 -12.63 3.66 3.70
C ALA A 2 -11.15 3.36 3.90
N ARG A 3 -10.84 2.83 5.05
CA ARG A 3 -9.50 2.44 5.40
C ARG A 3 -9.56 1.01 5.91
N GLU A 4 -8.85 0.13 5.22
CA GLU A 4 -8.93 -1.29 5.50
C GLU A 4 -7.62 -1.80 6.05
N PRO A 5 -7.67 -2.56 7.15
CA PRO A 5 -6.45 -3.16 7.69
C PRO A 5 -6.01 -4.34 6.84
N ILE A 6 -4.71 -4.48 6.69
CA ILE A 6 -4.11 -5.64 6.04
C ILE A 6 -3.45 -6.46 7.15
N ARG A 7 -3.78 -7.72 7.22
CA ARG A 7 -3.29 -8.60 8.27
C ARG A 7 -2.24 -9.55 7.73
N SER A 8 -1.28 -9.87 8.57
CA SER A 8 -0.27 -10.84 8.23
C SER A 8 -0.88 -12.23 8.33
N PHE A 9 -0.10 -13.22 7.96
CA PHE A 9 -0.48 -14.62 8.05
C PHE A 9 -0.96 -15.01 9.46
N SER A 10 -0.36 -14.40 10.48
CA SER A 10 -0.71 -14.69 11.87
C SER A 10 -1.91 -13.88 12.36
N GLY A 11 -2.50 -13.05 11.52
CA GLY A 11 -3.66 -12.25 11.88
C GLY A 11 -3.32 -10.88 12.45
N LYS A 12 -2.06 -10.54 12.53
CA LYS A 12 -1.60 -9.27 13.07
C LYS A 12 -1.73 -8.19 12.01
N ILE A 13 -2.21 -7.01 12.41
CA ILE A 13 -2.31 -5.89 11.48
C ILE A 13 -0.92 -5.36 11.17
N ILE A 14 -0.58 -5.32 9.89
CA ILE A 14 0.75 -4.85 9.45
C ILE A 14 0.67 -3.57 8.65
N SER A 15 -0.51 -3.26 8.11
CA SER A 15 -0.62 -2.17 7.15
C SER A 15 -2.08 -1.76 7.02
N TYR A 16 -2.30 -0.60 6.40
CA TYR A 16 -3.65 -0.11 6.08
C TYR A 16 -3.68 0.35 4.65
N VAL A 17 -4.81 0.12 4.01
CA VAL A 17 -5.06 0.56 2.64
C VAL A 17 -6.24 1.53 2.66
N GLU A 18 -6.06 2.69 2.06
CA GLU A 18 -7.10 3.69 1.98
C GLU A 18 -7.44 3.97 0.52
N ASN A 19 -8.73 3.81 0.17
CA ASN A 19 -9.21 4.08 -1.18
C ASN A 19 -9.71 5.51 -1.25
N LYS A 20 -9.15 6.28 -2.17
CA LYS A 20 -9.54 7.67 -2.36
C LYS A 20 -10.70 7.76 -3.34
N PRO A 21 -11.52 8.83 -3.26
CA PRO A 21 -12.66 8.99 -4.17
C PRO A 21 -12.27 9.03 -5.65
N ASN A 22 -11.08 9.52 -5.96
CA ASN A 22 -10.62 9.62 -7.35
C ASN A 22 -10.08 8.31 -7.91
N GLY A 23 -10.07 7.25 -7.09
CA GLY A 23 -9.58 5.96 -7.53
C GLY A 23 -8.17 5.64 -7.11
N ASP A 24 -7.48 6.60 -6.52
CA ASP A 24 -6.14 6.35 -5.99
C ASP A 24 -6.23 5.50 -4.73
N ILE A 25 -5.17 4.75 -4.47
CA ILE A 25 -5.07 3.90 -3.28
C ILE A 25 -3.78 4.25 -2.56
N VAL A 26 -3.89 4.53 -1.26
CA VAL A 26 -2.73 4.84 -0.44
C VAL A 26 -2.51 3.70 0.55
N VAL A 27 -1.26 3.26 0.66
CA VAL A 27 -0.87 2.19 1.58
C VAL A 27 0.02 2.79 2.67
N THR A 28 -0.35 2.53 3.91
CA THR A 28 0.45 2.98 5.06
C THR A 28 0.84 1.78 5.90
N ASP A 29 1.87 1.95 6.73
CA ASP A 29 2.24 0.89 7.66
C ASP A 29 1.35 0.96 8.90
N PHE A 30 1.66 0.11 9.88
CA PHE A 30 0.90 0.05 11.12
C PHE A 30 0.91 1.38 11.87
N TYR A 31 1.97 2.15 11.71
CA TYR A 31 2.13 3.43 12.41
C TYR A 31 1.58 4.61 11.62
N GLY A 32 1.02 4.35 10.46
CA GLY A 32 0.46 5.41 9.62
C GLY A 32 1.44 6.04 8.65
N LYS A 33 2.64 5.52 8.58
CA LYS A 33 3.65 6.02 7.64
C LYS A 33 3.33 5.52 6.24
N VAL A 34 3.35 6.41 5.25
CA VAL A 34 3.04 6.05 3.88
C VAL A 34 4.12 5.13 3.32
N LEU A 35 3.71 3.97 2.82
CA LEU A 35 4.60 3.03 2.15
C LEU A 35 4.63 3.26 0.64
N GLY A 36 3.53 3.76 0.10
CA GLY A 36 3.42 4.00 -1.31
C GLY A 36 1.96 4.19 -1.70
N LYS A 37 1.71 4.25 -2.99
CA LYS A 37 0.34 4.44 -3.47
C LYS A 37 0.18 3.94 -4.89
N TYR A 38 -1.08 3.71 -5.28
CA TYR A 38 -1.47 3.44 -6.65
C TYR A 38 -2.06 4.72 -7.23
N ASP A 39 -1.51 5.15 -8.36
CA ASP A 39 -1.96 6.36 -9.06
C ASP A 39 -2.89 5.93 -10.19
N LYS A 40 -4.17 6.15 -10.00
CA LYS A 40 -5.18 5.74 -10.97
C LYS A 40 -5.02 6.47 -12.29
N GLN A 41 -4.65 7.73 -12.24
CA GLN A 41 -4.54 8.56 -13.44
C GLN A 41 -3.50 8.02 -14.41
N PHE A 42 -2.39 7.54 -13.90
CA PHE A 42 -1.31 7.00 -14.73
C PHE A 42 -1.25 5.48 -14.71
N ASP A 43 -2.13 4.87 -13.92
CA ASP A 43 -2.20 3.42 -13.81
C ASP A 43 -0.84 2.83 -13.42
N VAL A 44 -0.23 3.39 -12.40
CA VAL A 44 1.07 2.95 -11.91
C VAL A 44 1.07 2.88 -10.38
N THR A 45 1.91 2.02 -9.85
CA THR A 45 2.14 1.92 -8.41
C THR A 45 3.46 2.60 -8.10
N ARG A 46 3.46 3.49 -7.10
CA ARG A 46 4.63 4.26 -6.70
C ARG A 46 5.02 3.91 -5.28
N ASP A 47 6.30 4.00 -5.00
CA ASP A 47 6.80 3.75 -3.65
C ASP A 47 6.73 5.04 -2.82
N PHE A 48 7.31 4.97 -1.63
CA PHE A 48 7.34 6.09 -0.69
C PHE A 48 7.96 7.35 -1.29
N TYR A 49 8.93 7.16 -2.17
CA TYR A 49 9.65 8.27 -2.79
C TYR A 49 8.96 8.80 -4.04
N GLY A 50 7.84 8.21 -4.40
CA GLY A 50 7.14 8.60 -5.61
C GLY A 50 7.66 7.93 -6.87
N LYS A 51 8.57 7.02 -6.73
CA LYS A 51 9.16 6.30 -7.84
C LYS A 51 8.21 5.22 -8.33
N ILE A 52 8.03 5.12 -9.65
CA ILE A 52 7.19 4.08 -10.22
C ILE A 52 7.87 2.73 -10.09
N ILE A 53 7.21 1.81 -9.39
CA ILE A 53 7.76 0.47 -9.18
C ILE A 53 7.05 -0.60 -10.00
N ALA A 54 5.86 -0.27 -10.51
CA ALA A 54 5.10 -1.20 -11.33
C ALA A 54 4.02 -0.46 -12.09
N LYS A 55 3.63 -0.99 -13.24
CA LYS A 55 2.49 -0.48 -13.97
C LYS A 55 1.27 -1.30 -13.57
N GLY A 56 0.16 -0.61 -13.31
CA GLY A 56 -1.04 -1.25 -12.84
C GLY A 56 -1.14 -1.20 -11.33
N ASN A 57 -2.17 -1.83 -10.80
CA ASN A 57 -2.45 -1.82 -9.37
C ASN A 57 -1.72 -2.98 -8.69
N TYR A 58 -0.57 -2.69 -8.14
CA TYR A 58 0.25 -3.68 -7.44
C TYR A 58 0.58 -3.23 -6.03
N VAL A 59 -0.38 -2.58 -5.38
CA VAL A 59 -0.16 -2.07 -4.02
C VAL A 59 0.17 -3.19 -3.04
N GLY A 60 -0.19 -4.42 -3.37
CA GLY A 60 0.18 -5.56 -2.54
C GLY A 60 1.68 -5.70 -2.34
N MET A 61 2.48 -5.24 -3.30
CA MET A 61 3.92 -5.29 -3.18
C MET A 61 4.44 -4.48 -2.00
N LEU A 62 3.71 -3.42 -1.66
CA LEU A 62 4.15 -2.49 -0.62
C LEU A 62 4.07 -3.11 0.76
N TYR A 63 2.93 -3.72 1.10
CA TYR A 63 2.80 -4.32 2.42
C TYR A 63 3.36 -5.73 2.48
N HIS A 64 3.47 -6.41 1.35
CA HIS A 64 4.12 -7.71 1.30
C HIS A 64 5.59 -7.59 1.65
N ASP A 65 6.26 -6.58 1.08
CA ASP A 65 7.65 -6.34 1.39
C ASP A 65 7.84 -6.04 2.87
N SER A 66 6.92 -5.27 3.43
CA SER A 66 6.97 -4.94 4.84
C SER A 66 6.86 -6.20 5.70
N ASP A 67 6.00 -7.12 5.29
CA ASP A 67 5.82 -8.38 6.01
C ASP A 67 7.05 -9.27 5.88
N LEU A 68 7.65 -9.30 4.71
CA LEU A 68 8.85 -10.10 4.45
C LEU A 68 10.03 -9.65 5.29
N ASP A 69 10.13 -8.36 5.52
CA ASP A 69 11.24 -7.80 6.28
C ASP A 69 11.27 -8.29 7.72
N ARG A 70 10.19 -8.86 8.18
CA ARG A 70 10.09 -9.35 9.55
C ARG A 70 10.66 -10.74 9.73
N ARG A 71 11.02 -11.36 8.68
CA ARG A 71 11.59 -12.71 8.75
C ARG A 71 13.09 -12.66 8.96
#